data_17a9fbfafa2f465e27bb779d6d787a79
#
_entry.id   17a9fbfafa2f465e27bb779d6d787a79
#
_cell.length_a   1.000
_cell.length_b   1.000
_cell.length_c   1.000
_cell.angle_alpha   90.00
_cell.angle_beta   90.00
_cell.angle_gamma   90.00
#
_symmetry.space_group_name_H-M   'P 1'
#
loop_
_entity.id
_entity.type
_entity.pdbx_description
1 polymer ?
#
loop_
_entity_poly.entity_id
_entity_poly.type
_entity_poly.pdbx_seq_one_letter_code
_entity_poly.pdbx_strand_id
1 'polypeptide(L)'
;MRSFLPEGSLLHTAANQTAIQTMEGLRQAMQTGQILEARAIACDSSYNLLVDLPGIRGIIPHQEGAMGIPEGTTRDIALISRAGKPVCFQVMDFTLDEQQRPLVLLSRRRVQELCWKTYLSLLHPGDIIPAKVTHLERFGCFVDIGCGIPSLIPIDTISVSRIAHPKDRFVAGQSIRAIVRSVGAVSYTHLTLPTNSRV
;
A
#
# COMPACT_ATOMS: atom_id res chain seq x y z
N MET A 1 7.53 -14.30 -10.83
CA MET A 1 7.31 -12.84 -10.85
C MET A 1 6.68 -12.45 -9.52
N ARG A 2 7.29 -11.57 -8.72
CA ARG A 2 6.67 -11.10 -7.46
C ARG A 2 5.43 -10.31 -7.82
N SER A 3 4.28 -10.70 -7.29
CA SER A 3 3.02 -9.99 -7.53
C SER A 3 2.90 -8.88 -6.49
N PHE A 4 2.98 -7.62 -6.91
CA PHE A 4 2.70 -6.47 -6.06
C PHE A 4 1.21 -6.17 -6.14
N LEU A 5 0.53 -6.32 -5.02
CA LEU A 5 -0.91 -6.16 -4.91
C LEU A 5 -1.25 -4.93 -4.04
N PRO A 6 -2.45 -4.36 -4.17
CA PRO A 6 -2.95 -3.34 -3.25
C PRO A 6 -2.95 -3.81 -1.80
N GLU A 7 -2.70 -2.90 -0.86
CA GLU A 7 -2.68 -3.20 0.58
C GLU A 7 -3.99 -3.84 1.06
N GLY A 8 -3.86 -4.85 1.92
CA GLY A 8 -4.93 -5.71 2.42
C GLY A 8 -5.12 -6.99 1.61
N SER A 9 -4.41 -7.17 0.50
CA SER A 9 -4.53 -8.37 -0.34
C SER A 9 -3.83 -9.58 0.26
N LEU A 10 -2.75 -9.39 1.01
CA LEU A 10 -2.00 -10.46 1.67
C LEU A 10 -2.49 -10.75 3.09
N LEU A 11 -3.23 -9.82 3.70
CA LEU A 11 -3.58 -9.83 5.13
C LEU A 11 -4.13 -11.18 5.63
N HIS A 12 -4.94 -11.84 4.84
CA HIS A 12 -5.62 -13.10 5.20
C HIS A 12 -5.04 -14.33 4.49
N THR A 13 -3.91 -14.20 3.79
CA THR A 13 -3.27 -15.36 3.16
C THR A 13 -2.59 -16.23 4.22
N ALA A 14 -2.66 -17.56 4.05
CA ALA A 14 -2.04 -18.51 4.99
C ALA A 14 -0.54 -18.24 5.17
N ALA A 15 0.17 -17.97 4.08
CA ALA A 15 1.60 -17.67 4.11
C ALA A 15 1.93 -16.41 4.95
N ASN A 16 1.15 -15.34 4.80
CA ASN A 16 1.32 -14.14 5.60
C ASN A 16 1.01 -14.39 7.07
N GLN A 17 -0.11 -15.04 7.36
CA GLN A 17 -0.53 -15.34 8.72
C GLN A 17 0.51 -16.21 9.45
N THR A 18 1.03 -17.25 8.81
CA THR A 18 2.08 -18.09 9.39
C THR A 18 3.35 -17.28 9.68
N ALA A 19 3.76 -16.40 8.77
CA ALA A 19 4.99 -15.63 8.92
C ALA A 19 4.92 -14.59 10.05
N ILE A 20 3.76 -13.92 10.25
CA ILE A 20 3.63 -12.87 11.27
C ILE A 20 3.35 -13.40 12.68
N GLN A 21 3.00 -14.70 12.84
CA GLN A 21 2.62 -15.26 14.13
C GLN A 21 3.80 -15.52 15.08
N THR A 22 5.00 -15.66 14.57
CA THR A 22 6.17 -16.06 15.38
C THR A 22 7.40 -15.21 15.05
N MET A 23 8.29 -15.05 16.05
CA MET A 23 9.59 -14.41 15.83
C MET A 23 10.44 -15.13 14.78
N GLU A 24 10.34 -16.45 14.71
CA GLU A 24 11.06 -17.23 13.69
C GLU A 24 10.52 -16.97 12.29
N GLY A 25 9.20 -16.91 12.11
CA GLY A 25 8.58 -16.56 10.85
C GLY A 25 9.00 -15.17 10.37
N LEU A 26 9.05 -14.19 11.30
CA LEU A 26 9.53 -12.84 10.98
C LEU A 26 11.02 -12.80 10.63
N ARG A 27 11.88 -13.61 11.29
CA ARG A 27 13.31 -13.74 10.93
C ARG A 27 13.48 -14.34 9.55
N GLN A 28 12.74 -15.39 9.24
CA GLN A 28 12.75 -15.99 7.90
C GLN A 28 12.27 -15.00 6.83
N ALA A 29 11.22 -14.24 7.12
CA ALA A 29 10.72 -13.20 6.22
C ALA A 29 11.77 -12.10 5.99
N MET A 30 12.53 -11.71 7.01
CA MET A 30 13.64 -10.76 6.89
C MET A 30 14.73 -11.30 5.97
N GLN A 31 15.17 -12.56 6.17
CA GLN A 31 16.23 -13.19 5.38
C GLN A 31 15.85 -13.34 3.90
N THR A 32 14.59 -13.66 3.63
CA THR A 32 14.07 -13.85 2.26
C THR A 32 13.63 -12.55 1.58
N GLY A 33 13.54 -11.46 2.33
CA GLY A 33 12.94 -10.20 1.87
C GLY A 33 11.47 -10.36 1.50
N GLN A 34 10.74 -11.23 2.22
CA GLN A 34 9.31 -11.44 2.02
C GLN A 34 8.52 -10.19 2.36
N ILE A 35 7.55 -9.86 1.51
CA ILE A 35 6.57 -8.81 1.78
C ILE A 35 5.45 -9.40 2.63
N LEU A 36 5.19 -8.76 3.76
CA LEU A 36 4.14 -9.12 4.71
C LEU A 36 3.12 -7.98 4.83
N GLU A 37 1.96 -8.32 5.36
CA GLU A 37 0.91 -7.35 5.69
C GLU A 37 0.37 -7.58 7.09
N ALA A 38 0.13 -6.48 7.81
CA ALA A 38 -0.62 -6.47 9.05
C ALA A 38 -1.40 -5.14 9.16
N ARG A 39 -2.22 -5.00 10.19
CA ARG A 39 -2.98 -3.78 10.43
C ARG A 39 -2.12 -2.77 11.20
N ALA A 40 -2.04 -1.54 10.72
CA ALA A 40 -1.52 -0.45 11.52
C ALA A 40 -2.56 -0.08 12.59
N ILE A 41 -2.20 -0.16 13.88
CA ILE A 41 -3.10 0.12 15.00
C ILE A 41 -3.27 1.63 15.16
N ALA A 42 -2.14 2.35 15.15
CA ALA A 42 -2.08 3.78 15.41
C ALA A 42 -0.86 4.41 14.71
N CYS A 43 -0.90 5.72 14.61
CA CYS A 43 0.25 6.57 14.29
C CYS A 43 0.56 7.40 15.55
N ASP A 44 1.78 7.33 16.05
CA ASP A 44 2.18 8.07 17.25
C ASP A 44 2.50 9.55 16.95
N SER A 45 2.85 10.32 17.98
CA SER A 45 3.18 11.74 17.86
C SER A 45 4.46 12.02 17.07
N SER A 46 5.31 11.03 16.89
CA SER A 46 6.51 11.08 16.05
C SER A 46 6.29 10.51 14.65
N TYR A 47 5.03 10.27 14.29
CA TYR A 47 4.59 9.71 13.00
C TYR A 47 5.08 8.27 12.73
N ASN A 48 5.44 7.52 13.77
CA ASN A 48 5.71 6.10 13.62
C ASN A 48 4.38 5.33 13.56
N LEU A 49 4.31 4.31 12.72
CA LEU A 49 3.13 3.43 12.67
C LEU A 49 3.34 2.21 13.58
N LEU A 50 2.44 2.03 14.52
CA LEU A 50 2.37 0.83 15.35
C LEU A 50 1.61 -0.24 14.60
N VAL A 51 2.21 -1.42 14.45
CA VAL A 51 1.67 -2.53 13.65
C VAL A 51 1.26 -3.68 14.53
N ASP A 52 0.07 -4.21 14.29
CA ASP A 52 -0.51 -5.34 15.02
C ASP A 52 0.13 -6.66 14.56
N LEU A 53 1.07 -7.15 15.35
CA LEU A 53 1.66 -8.48 15.19
C LEU A 53 1.29 -9.34 16.41
N PRO A 54 0.84 -10.60 16.21
CA PRO A 54 0.39 -11.46 17.30
C PRO A 54 1.45 -11.67 18.39
N GLY A 55 1.24 -11.08 19.57
CA GLY A 55 2.16 -11.21 20.72
C GLY A 55 3.52 -10.50 20.57
N ILE A 56 3.72 -9.74 19.50
CA ILE A 56 4.98 -9.05 19.16
C ILE A 56 4.67 -7.59 18.84
N ARG A 57 5.53 -6.68 19.28
CA ARG A 57 5.39 -5.27 18.92
C ARG A 57 6.10 -4.99 17.60
N GLY A 58 5.36 -4.51 16.61
CA GLY A 58 5.90 -4.03 15.35
C GLY A 58 5.83 -2.50 15.26
N ILE A 59 6.87 -1.87 14.73
CA ILE A 59 6.90 -0.44 14.47
C ILE A 59 7.48 -0.16 13.09
N ILE A 60 6.83 0.71 12.34
CA ILE A 60 7.38 1.32 11.14
C ILE A 60 7.81 2.73 11.52
N PRO A 61 9.13 3.02 11.62
CA PRO A 61 9.61 4.37 11.91
C PRO A 61 9.15 5.37 10.86
N HIS A 62 8.99 6.64 11.22
CA HIS A 62 8.55 7.72 10.35
C HIS A 62 9.23 7.67 8.97
N GLN A 63 10.58 7.64 8.95
CA GLN A 63 11.39 7.62 7.72
C GLN A 63 11.17 6.37 6.85
N GLU A 64 10.63 5.30 7.42
CA GLU A 64 10.32 4.04 6.76
C GLU A 64 8.82 3.88 6.44
N GLY A 65 8.02 4.89 6.77
CA GLY A 65 6.56 4.86 6.65
C GLY A 65 6.03 4.92 5.22
N ALA A 66 6.69 5.65 4.35
CA ALA A 66 6.36 5.72 2.93
C ALA A 66 7.54 6.25 2.09
N MET A 67 7.53 5.87 0.82
CA MET A 67 8.38 6.48 -0.21
C MET A 67 8.09 7.99 -0.29
N GLY A 68 9.14 8.81 -0.36
CA GLY A 68 9.04 10.26 -0.43
C GLY A 68 8.97 10.98 0.93
N ILE A 69 8.84 10.27 2.06
CA ILE A 69 8.93 10.89 3.40
C ILE A 69 10.33 11.45 3.65
N PRO A 70 11.44 10.69 3.48
CA PRO A 70 12.78 11.23 3.69
C PRO A 70 13.11 12.41 2.79
N GLU A 71 12.59 12.41 1.57
CA GLU A 71 12.80 13.44 0.56
C GLU A 71 11.84 14.64 0.74
N GLY A 72 10.88 14.58 1.66
CA GLY A 72 9.86 15.61 1.89
C GLY A 72 8.82 15.75 0.77
N THR A 73 8.76 14.80 -0.17
CA THR A 73 7.78 14.79 -1.26
C THR A 73 6.44 14.16 -0.85
N THR A 74 6.45 13.33 0.19
CA THR A 74 5.25 12.76 0.83
C THR A 74 5.06 13.42 2.19
N ARG A 75 3.83 13.88 2.48
CA ARG A 75 3.48 14.54 3.74
C ARG A 75 3.09 13.51 4.81
N ASP A 76 3.31 13.85 6.08
CA ASP A 76 3.02 13.00 7.25
C ASP A 76 1.55 12.56 7.35
N ILE A 77 0.62 13.36 6.80
CA ILE A 77 -0.80 12.99 6.73
C ILE A 77 -1.02 11.64 6.00
N ALA A 78 -0.11 11.27 5.11
CA ALA A 78 -0.15 9.96 4.44
C ALA A 78 0.06 8.82 5.42
N LEU A 79 0.83 9.01 6.49
CA LEU A 79 1.06 8.03 7.56
C LEU A 79 -0.12 8.01 8.53
N ILE A 80 -0.55 9.18 8.99
CA ILE A 80 -1.72 9.31 9.90
C ILE A 80 -2.93 8.58 9.29
N SER A 81 -3.14 8.72 7.99
CA SER A 81 -4.25 8.08 7.28
C SER A 81 -4.17 6.54 7.20
N ARG A 82 -3.06 5.93 7.64
CA ARG A 82 -2.89 4.46 7.69
C ARG A 82 -3.40 3.84 8.98
N ALA A 83 -3.58 4.60 10.05
CA ALA A 83 -4.15 4.08 11.28
C ALA A 83 -5.46 3.32 11.02
N GLY A 84 -5.58 2.13 11.60
CA GLY A 84 -6.72 1.23 11.41
C GLY A 84 -6.74 0.47 10.07
N LYS A 85 -5.78 0.69 9.17
CA LYS A 85 -5.75 0.08 7.83
C LYS A 85 -4.64 -0.96 7.69
N PRO A 86 -4.78 -1.91 6.75
CA PRO A 86 -3.67 -2.79 6.36
C PRO A 86 -2.51 -1.97 5.81
N VAL A 87 -1.30 -2.39 6.13
CA VAL A 87 -0.05 -1.87 5.58
C VAL A 87 0.87 -3.02 5.19
N CYS A 88 1.51 -2.91 4.05
CA CYS A 88 2.54 -3.84 3.64
C CYS A 88 3.90 -3.42 4.21
N PHE A 89 4.76 -4.38 4.50
CA PHE A 89 6.10 -4.09 5.01
C PHE A 89 7.09 -5.23 4.76
N GLN A 90 8.36 -4.92 4.89
CA GLN A 90 9.44 -5.88 5.09
C GLN A 90 10.00 -5.71 6.51
N VAL A 91 10.43 -6.82 7.10
CA VAL A 91 11.15 -6.80 8.38
C VAL A 91 12.56 -6.26 8.15
N MET A 92 12.94 -5.24 8.93
CA MET A 92 14.26 -4.60 8.85
C MET A 92 15.23 -5.16 9.87
N ASP A 93 14.78 -5.21 11.14
CA ASP A 93 15.63 -5.55 12.26
C ASP A 93 14.80 -5.93 13.49
N PHE A 94 15.46 -6.52 14.46
CA PHE A 94 14.92 -6.88 15.78
C PHE A 94 15.68 -6.14 16.85
N THR A 95 14.97 -5.48 17.75
CA THR A 95 15.54 -4.69 18.84
C THR A 95 14.72 -4.86 20.13
N LEU A 96 15.04 -4.10 21.14
CA LEU A 96 14.27 -4.01 22.37
C LEU A 96 13.71 -2.59 22.53
N ASP A 97 12.51 -2.49 23.08
CA ASP A 97 11.94 -1.19 23.44
C ASP A 97 12.57 -0.67 24.77
N GLU A 98 12.17 0.52 25.20
CA GLU A 98 12.63 1.15 26.45
C GLU A 98 12.38 0.29 27.70
N GLN A 99 11.43 -0.66 27.62
CA GLN A 99 11.06 -1.57 28.70
C GLN A 99 11.69 -2.96 28.51
N GLN A 100 12.73 -3.08 27.65
CA GLN A 100 13.43 -4.34 27.34
C GLN A 100 12.53 -5.43 26.75
N ARG A 101 11.44 -5.06 26.10
CA ARG A 101 10.55 -6.01 25.41
C ARG A 101 10.94 -6.11 23.93
N PRO A 102 10.78 -7.30 23.30
CA PRO A 102 11.06 -7.48 21.88
C PRO A 102 10.26 -6.49 21.01
N LEU A 103 10.97 -5.83 20.13
CA LEU A 103 10.44 -4.89 19.15
C LEU A 103 10.97 -5.22 17.75
N VAL A 104 10.08 -5.26 16.78
CA VAL A 104 10.44 -5.52 15.38
C VAL A 104 10.34 -4.22 14.59
N LEU A 105 11.44 -3.85 13.96
CA LEU A 105 11.49 -2.71 13.06
C LEU A 105 11.07 -3.12 11.65
N LEU A 106 10.13 -2.38 11.09
CA LEU A 106 9.50 -2.68 9.81
C LEU A 106 9.69 -1.52 8.83
N SER A 107 9.69 -1.80 7.54
CA SER A 107 9.75 -0.77 6.50
C SER A 107 8.65 -0.99 5.46
N ARG A 108 7.78 -0.02 5.34
CA ARG A 108 6.82 0.10 4.25
C ARG A 108 7.47 0.76 3.03
N ARG A 109 8.34 1.72 3.25
CA ARG A 109 9.10 2.44 2.21
C ARG A 109 9.85 1.48 1.29
N ARG A 110 10.62 0.53 1.84
CA ARG A 110 11.37 -0.47 1.06
C ARG A 110 10.47 -1.28 0.12
N VAL A 111 9.29 -1.65 0.59
CA VAL A 111 8.31 -2.38 -0.23
C VAL A 111 7.81 -1.51 -1.38
N GLN A 112 7.52 -0.25 -1.12
CA GLN A 112 7.07 0.70 -2.15
C GLN A 112 8.16 0.99 -3.17
N GLU A 113 9.40 1.21 -2.74
CA GLU A 113 10.55 1.39 -3.63
C GLU A 113 10.77 0.15 -4.52
N LEU A 114 10.66 -1.05 -3.93
CA LEU A 114 10.77 -2.31 -4.67
C LEU A 114 9.64 -2.45 -5.69
N CYS A 115 8.39 -2.18 -5.28
CA CYS A 115 7.22 -2.18 -6.15
C CYS A 115 7.39 -1.21 -7.32
N TRP A 116 7.83 0.01 -7.04
CA TRP A 116 8.10 1.00 -8.07
C TRP A 116 9.16 0.52 -9.04
N LYS A 117 10.33 0.15 -8.54
CA LYS A 117 11.50 -0.23 -9.35
C LYS A 117 11.29 -1.46 -10.21
N THR A 118 10.56 -2.48 -9.70
CA THR A 118 10.49 -3.79 -10.35
C THR A 118 9.14 -4.11 -10.97
N TYR A 119 8.15 -3.23 -10.78
CA TYR A 119 6.81 -3.43 -11.33
C TYR A 119 6.25 -2.16 -11.98
N LEU A 120 5.99 -1.10 -11.21
CA LEU A 120 5.26 0.05 -11.74
C LEU A 120 6.03 0.83 -12.82
N SER A 121 7.35 0.96 -12.69
CA SER A 121 8.19 1.64 -13.70
C SER A 121 8.31 0.86 -15.02
N LEU A 122 7.94 -0.41 -15.02
CA LEU A 122 7.98 -1.28 -16.21
C LEU A 122 6.62 -1.37 -16.93
N LEU A 123 5.59 -0.72 -16.39
CA LEU A 123 4.27 -0.70 -17.02
C LEU A 123 4.27 0.17 -18.28
N HIS A 124 3.43 -0.23 -19.24
CA HIS A 124 3.23 0.49 -20.48
C HIS A 124 1.78 0.96 -20.61
N PRO A 125 1.52 2.05 -21.35
CA PRO A 125 0.15 2.41 -21.71
C PRO A 125 -0.59 1.25 -22.36
N GLY A 126 -1.79 0.95 -21.85
CA GLY A 126 -2.60 -0.18 -22.26
C GLY A 126 -2.54 -1.40 -21.34
N ASP A 127 -1.56 -1.47 -20.43
CA ASP A 127 -1.50 -2.56 -19.44
C ASP A 127 -2.70 -2.50 -18.50
N ILE A 128 -3.23 -3.68 -18.17
CA ILE A 128 -4.34 -3.82 -17.22
C ILE A 128 -3.81 -4.33 -15.89
N ILE A 129 -3.95 -3.52 -14.85
CA ILE A 129 -3.44 -3.80 -13.52
C ILE A 129 -4.56 -3.91 -12.48
N PRO A 130 -4.38 -4.70 -11.41
CA PRO A 130 -5.26 -4.67 -10.26
C PRO A 130 -5.10 -3.34 -9.52
N ALA A 131 -6.21 -2.79 -9.03
CA ALA A 131 -6.22 -1.60 -8.22
C ALA A 131 -7.31 -1.71 -7.16
N LYS A 132 -7.18 -0.95 -6.07
CA LYS A 132 -8.17 -0.90 -4.99
C LYS A 132 -8.56 0.55 -4.73
N VAL A 133 -9.85 0.83 -4.76
CA VAL A 133 -10.38 2.16 -4.47
C VAL A 133 -10.09 2.54 -3.03
N THR A 134 -9.42 3.67 -2.83
CA THR A 134 -9.06 4.17 -1.49
C THR A 134 -9.89 5.36 -1.07
N HIS A 135 -10.17 6.28 -2.00
CA HIS A 135 -10.88 7.52 -1.72
C HIS A 135 -11.60 8.03 -2.97
N LEU A 136 -12.74 8.70 -2.78
CA LEU A 136 -13.61 9.19 -3.86
C LEU A 136 -13.82 10.69 -3.72
N GLU A 137 -13.34 11.44 -4.71
CA GLU A 137 -13.50 12.89 -4.82
C GLU A 137 -14.34 13.25 -6.05
N ARG A 138 -14.87 14.49 -6.11
CA ARG A 138 -15.69 14.94 -7.23
C ARG A 138 -14.97 14.90 -8.58
N PHE A 139 -13.65 15.06 -8.56
CA PHE A 139 -12.81 15.07 -9.77
C PHE A 139 -12.26 13.71 -10.17
N GLY A 140 -12.40 12.69 -9.31
CA GLY A 140 -11.90 11.36 -9.61
C GLY A 140 -11.84 10.41 -8.42
N CYS A 141 -11.27 9.25 -8.69
CA CYS A 141 -11.14 8.14 -7.75
C CYS A 141 -9.67 7.87 -7.47
N PHE A 142 -9.26 7.97 -6.21
CA PHE A 142 -7.93 7.53 -5.78
C PHE A 142 -7.93 6.02 -5.59
N VAL A 143 -6.88 5.39 -6.07
CA VAL A 143 -6.70 3.95 -5.99
C VAL A 143 -5.29 3.59 -5.51
N ASP A 144 -5.18 2.47 -4.83
CA ASP A 144 -3.91 1.79 -4.54
C ASP A 144 -3.60 0.85 -5.72
N ILE A 145 -2.47 1.04 -6.37
CA ILE A 145 -2.02 0.27 -7.54
C ILE A 145 -0.94 -0.77 -7.20
N GLY A 146 -0.65 -0.92 -5.92
CA GLY A 146 0.31 -1.86 -5.36
C GLY A 146 1.03 -1.27 -4.17
N CYS A 147 1.07 -2.03 -3.07
CA CYS A 147 1.81 -1.69 -1.86
C CYS A 147 1.48 -0.30 -1.27
N GLY A 148 0.23 0.15 -1.43
CA GLY A 148 -0.22 1.45 -0.94
C GLY A 148 0.29 2.65 -1.76
N ILE A 149 0.81 2.43 -2.97
CA ILE A 149 1.19 3.51 -3.88
C ILE A 149 -0.08 4.08 -4.51
N PRO A 150 -0.37 5.38 -4.29
CA PRO A 150 -1.60 5.98 -4.77
C PRO A 150 -1.52 6.34 -6.26
N SER A 151 -2.66 6.23 -6.94
CA SER A 151 -2.87 6.76 -8.28
C SER A 151 -4.26 7.36 -8.39
N LEU A 152 -4.51 8.13 -9.46
CA LEU A 152 -5.78 8.78 -9.72
C LEU A 152 -6.41 8.27 -11.02
N ILE A 153 -7.70 7.95 -10.95
CA ILE A 153 -8.57 7.75 -12.10
C ILE A 153 -9.47 9.00 -12.20
N PRO A 154 -9.28 9.87 -13.20
CA PRO A 154 -10.11 11.06 -13.39
C PRO A 154 -11.57 10.69 -13.69
N ILE A 155 -12.53 11.53 -13.26
CA ILE A 155 -13.97 11.25 -13.38
C ILE A 155 -14.42 11.03 -14.82
N ASP A 156 -13.84 11.75 -15.77
CA ASP A 156 -14.14 11.64 -17.21
C ASP A 156 -13.68 10.32 -17.85
N THR A 157 -12.85 9.55 -17.13
CA THR A 157 -12.34 8.24 -17.56
C THR A 157 -13.00 7.06 -16.83
N ILE A 158 -13.92 7.33 -15.91
CA ILE A 158 -14.61 6.29 -15.13
C ILE A 158 -15.76 5.66 -15.94
N SER A 159 -16.47 6.45 -16.73
CA SER A 159 -17.66 6.01 -17.45
C SER A 159 -17.82 6.76 -18.78
N VAL A 160 -18.33 6.06 -19.80
CA VAL A 160 -18.75 6.71 -21.04
C VAL A 160 -19.98 7.59 -20.86
N SER A 161 -20.83 7.28 -19.88
CA SER A 161 -21.95 8.14 -19.49
C SER A 161 -21.48 9.17 -18.48
N ARG A 162 -21.97 10.39 -18.59
CA ARG A 162 -21.68 11.44 -17.63
C ARG A 162 -22.19 11.05 -16.23
N ILE A 163 -21.31 11.10 -15.25
CA ILE A 163 -21.62 10.89 -13.83
C ILE A 163 -21.34 12.16 -13.03
N ALA A 164 -22.11 12.41 -11.98
CA ALA A 164 -21.92 13.60 -11.13
C ALA A 164 -20.82 13.38 -10.09
N HIS A 165 -20.61 12.14 -9.67
CA HIS A 165 -19.62 11.80 -8.66
C HIS A 165 -19.15 10.34 -8.85
N PRO A 166 -17.86 10.01 -8.59
CA PRO A 166 -17.37 8.62 -8.66
C PRO A 166 -18.13 7.63 -7.77
N LYS A 167 -18.79 8.10 -6.71
CA LYS A 167 -19.70 7.28 -5.86
C LYS A 167 -20.85 6.63 -6.62
N ASP A 168 -21.21 7.16 -7.79
CA ASP A 168 -22.25 6.58 -8.65
C ASP A 168 -21.80 5.23 -9.25
N ARG A 169 -20.49 4.93 -9.20
CA ARG A 169 -19.88 3.72 -9.79
C ARG A 169 -19.03 2.91 -8.83
N PHE A 170 -18.46 3.53 -7.80
CA PHE A 170 -17.49 2.91 -6.90
C PHE A 170 -17.81 3.12 -5.43
N VAL A 171 -17.30 2.19 -4.61
CA VAL A 171 -17.22 2.31 -3.16
C VAL A 171 -15.77 2.18 -2.70
N ALA A 172 -15.42 2.88 -1.62
CA ALA A 172 -14.10 2.74 -1.01
C ALA A 172 -13.86 1.29 -0.55
N GLY A 173 -12.66 0.77 -0.80
CA GLY A 173 -12.29 -0.62 -0.55
C GLY A 173 -12.58 -1.58 -1.71
N GLN A 174 -13.29 -1.16 -2.74
CA GLN A 174 -13.61 -1.99 -3.90
C GLN A 174 -12.34 -2.33 -4.70
N SER A 175 -12.18 -3.62 -5.04
CA SER A 175 -11.15 -4.08 -5.99
C SER A 175 -11.64 -3.88 -7.41
N ILE A 176 -10.80 -3.30 -8.25
CA ILE A 176 -11.07 -3.00 -9.66
C ILE A 176 -9.89 -3.40 -10.53
N ARG A 177 -10.08 -3.38 -11.83
CA ARG A 177 -9.00 -3.43 -12.83
C ARG A 177 -8.94 -2.08 -13.52
N ALA A 178 -7.75 -1.54 -13.66
CA ALA A 178 -7.52 -0.25 -14.30
C ALA A 178 -6.55 -0.40 -15.47
N ILE A 179 -6.72 0.42 -16.51
CA ILE A 179 -5.79 0.49 -17.63
C ILE A 179 -4.79 1.61 -17.36
N VAL A 180 -3.52 1.31 -17.53
CA VAL A 180 -2.44 2.30 -17.47
C VAL A 180 -2.56 3.22 -18.68
N ARG A 181 -2.69 4.53 -18.44
CA ARG A 181 -2.72 5.56 -19.49
C ARG A 181 -1.33 6.16 -19.71
N SER A 182 -0.62 6.43 -18.65
CA SER A 182 0.76 6.91 -18.68
C SER A 182 1.45 6.60 -17.35
N VAL A 183 2.76 6.44 -17.40
CA VAL A 183 3.62 6.29 -16.20
C VAL A 183 4.45 7.54 -16.07
N GLY A 184 4.26 8.30 -14.98
CA GLY A 184 5.04 9.50 -14.69
C GLY A 184 6.37 9.15 -14.02
N ALA A 185 7.38 10.02 -14.16
CA ALA A 185 8.71 9.80 -13.60
C ALA A 185 8.76 9.83 -12.06
N VAL A 186 7.78 10.45 -11.39
CA VAL A 186 7.67 10.54 -9.91
C VAL A 186 6.20 10.61 -9.52
N SER A 187 5.70 9.63 -8.78
CA SER A 187 4.48 9.63 -7.95
C SER A 187 3.09 9.52 -8.59
N TYR A 188 2.87 9.68 -9.89
CA TYR A 188 1.51 9.55 -10.44
C TYR A 188 1.47 8.75 -11.74
N THR A 189 1.01 7.51 -11.65
CA THR A 189 0.54 6.76 -12.81
C THR A 189 -0.88 7.22 -13.12
N HIS A 190 -1.12 7.74 -14.33
CA HIS A 190 -2.48 8.07 -14.76
C HIS A 190 -3.18 6.80 -15.25
N LEU A 191 -4.34 6.54 -14.69
CA LEU A 191 -5.14 5.35 -14.97
C LEU A 191 -6.48 5.72 -15.61
N THR A 192 -7.02 4.78 -16.37
CA THR A 192 -8.39 4.79 -16.86
C THR A 192 -9.03 3.42 -16.58
N LEU A 193 -10.35 3.33 -16.65
CA LEU A 193 -11.03 2.05 -16.60
C LEU A 193 -11.11 1.40 -17.99
N PRO A 194 -11.11 0.05 -18.05
CA PRO A 194 -11.45 -0.65 -19.28
C PRO A 194 -12.86 -0.27 -19.73
N THR A 195 -13.03 0.16 -20.96
CA THR A 195 -14.31 0.62 -21.54
C THR A 195 -15.39 -0.48 -21.64
N ASN A 196 -15.06 -1.73 -21.30
CA ASN A 196 -15.94 -2.90 -21.36
C ASN A 196 -16.30 -3.48 -19.99
N SER A 197 -16.36 -2.69 -18.93
CA SER A 197 -16.98 -3.15 -17.69
C SER A 197 -18.50 -3.09 -17.82
N ARG A 198 -19.08 -4.07 -18.54
CA ARG A 198 -20.46 -4.45 -18.29
C ARG A 198 -20.50 -5.12 -16.91
N VAL A 199 -21.12 -4.48 -15.97
CA VAL A 199 -21.67 -5.10 -14.77
C VAL A 199 -22.97 -5.79 -15.15
#